data_e28e5d80a6de56e1a4d5f999fe9cba53
#
_entry.id   e28e5d80a6de56e1a4d5f999fe9cba53
#
_cell.length_a   1.000
_cell.length_b   1.000
_cell.length_c   1.000
_cell.angle_alpha   90.00
_cell.angle_beta   90.00
_cell.angle_gamma   90.00
#
_symmetry.space_group_name_H-M   'P 1'
#
loop_
_entity.id
_entity.type
_entity.pdbx_description
1 polymer ?
#
loop_
_entity_poly.entity_id
_entity_poly.type
_entity_poly.pdbx_seq_one_letter_code
_entity_poly.pdbx_strand_id
1 'polypeptide(L)'
;MLSRVQGNSMIEKECAVEVQESALKAISELSRLLEACRGRCSDDDYERLRRGVGLSIGRIQTELLDVVYSAYPELDEWNDGHAG
;
A
#
# COMPACT_ATOMS: atom_id res chain seq x y z
N MET A 1 25.23 15.07 1.95
CA MET A 1 25.04 14.95 1.50
C MET A 1 24.70 14.65 0.71
N LEU A 2 24.75 14.41 0.59
CA LEU A 2 24.46 14.20 -0.15
C LEU A 2 24.15 13.48 -0.88
N SER A 3 24.32 13.08 -0.84
CA SER A 3 24.11 12.47 -1.51
C SER A 3 23.37 12.10 -2.04
N ARG A 4 22.89 12.16 -1.97
CA ARG A 4 22.06 11.94 -2.37
C ARG A 4 21.67 12.00 -3.26
N VAL A 5 21.78 12.07 -3.45
CA VAL A 5 21.38 12.30 -4.17
C VAL A 5 21.32 12.02 -5.04
N GLN A 6 21.61 11.78 -5.15
CA GLN A 6 21.64 11.70 -5.99
C GLN A 6 21.11 11.23 -6.76
N GLY A 7 21.16 11.33 -6.71
CA GLY A 7 20.64 11.28 -7.79
C GLY A 7 20.01 10.13 -8.32
N ASN A 8 20.23 9.42 -8.50
CA ASN A 8 19.58 8.50 -9.01
C ASN A 8 18.80 7.90 -8.09
N SER A 9 18.81 8.32 -7.15
CA SER A 9 17.94 8.20 -6.25
C SER A 9 17.09 7.03 -6.18
N MET A 10 17.57 5.92 -6.39
CA MET A 10 16.86 4.73 -6.14
C MET A 10 16.89 4.51 -4.64
N ILE A 11 15.72 4.19 -4.06
CA ILE A 11 15.70 3.94 -2.63
C ILE A 11 16.44 2.63 -2.34
N GLU A 12 17.02 2.56 -1.17
CA GLU A 12 17.72 1.34 -0.77
C GLU A 12 16.75 0.19 -0.65
N LYS A 13 17.23 -1.01 -0.93
CA LYS A 13 16.36 -2.17 -0.91
C LYS A 13 15.75 -2.40 0.47
N GLU A 14 16.51 -2.19 1.52
CA GLU A 14 15.96 -2.35 2.86
C GLU A 14 14.82 -1.38 3.12
N CYS A 15 14.97 -0.15 2.63
CA CYS A 15 13.92 0.83 2.77
C CYS A 15 12.72 0.44 1.94
N ALA A 16 12.96 -0.08 0.74
CA ALA A 16 11.86 -0.51 -0.12
C ALA A 16 11.06 -1.63 0.52
N VAL A 17 11.75 -2.58 1.14
CA VAL A 17 11.06 -3.67 1.82
C VAL A 17 10.23 -3.13 2.97
N GLU A 18 10.77 -2.16 3.69
CA GLU A 18 10.04 -1.56 4.80
C GLU A 18 8.79 -0.85 4.32
N VAL A 19 8.90 -0.11 3.24
CA VAL A 19 7.76 0.57 2.66
C VAL A 19 6.71 -0.46 2.23
N GLN A 20 7.15 -1.53 1.58
CA GLN A 20 6.23 -2.56 1.15
C GLN A 20 5.49 -3.19 2.32
N GLU A 21 6.24 -3.57 3.35
CA GLU A 21 5.62 -4.21 4.50
C GLU A 21 4.61 -3.30 5.18
N SER A 22 4.99 -2.04 5.36
CA SER A 22 4.10 -1.09 6.01
C SER A 22 2.87 -0.80 5.16
N ALA A 23 3.07 -0.68 3.84
CA ALA A 23 1.96 -0.42 2.95
C ALA A 23 0.97 -1.58 2.94
N LEU A 24 1.49 -2.81 2.86
CA LEU A 24 0.61 -3.97 2.86
C LEU A 24 -0.12 -4.12 4.19
N LYS A 25 0.57 -3.79 5.27
CA LYS A 25 -0.06 -3.82 6.58
C LYS A 25 -1.17 -2.78 6.68
N ALA A 26 -0.93 -1.60 6.12
CA ALA A 26 -1.94 -0.55 6.13
C ALA A 26 -3.17 -0.98 5.33
N ILE A 27 -2.95 -1.63 4.20
CA ILE A 27 -4.07 -2.12 3.39
C ILE A 27 -4.88 -3.14 4.18
N SER A 28 -4.19 -4.05 4.86
CA SER A 28 -4.87 -5.03 5.71
C SER A 28 -5.68 -4.36 6.80
N GLU A 29 -5.09 -3.35 7.44
CA GLU A 29 -5.79 -2.65 8.51
C GLU A 29 -7.02 -1.93 7.99
N LEU A 30 -6.93 -1.32 6.82
CA LEU A 30 -8.08 -0.65 6.25
C LEU A 30 -9.19 -1.63 5.90
N SER A 31 -8.82 -2.80 5.40
CA SER A 31 -9.81 -3.82 5.10
C SER A 31 -10.48 -4.31 6.37
N ARG A 32 -9.68 -4.50 7.41
CA ARG A 32 -10.22 -4.95 8.68
C ARG A 32 -11.13 -3.90 9.31
N LEU A 33 -10.82 -2.64 9.08
CA LEU A 33 -11.65 -1.54 9.56
C LEU A 33 -13.07 -1.65 9.01
N LEU A 34 -13.21 -1.97 7.74
CA LEU A 34 -14.53 -2.10 7.14
C LEU A 34 -15.32 -3.22 7.80
N GLU A 35 -14.64 -4.33 8.09
CA GLU A 35 -15.33 -5.42 8.78
C GLU A 35 -15.78 -4.97 10.16
N ALA A 36 -14.93 -4.22 10.85
CA ALA A 36 -15.25 -3.77 12.20
C ALA A 36 -16.43 -2.81 12.21
N CYS A 37 -16.60 -2.05 11.14
CA CYS A 37 -17.66 -1.05 11.07
C CYS A 37 -18.97 -1.61 10.55
N ARG A 38 -18.95 -2.80 10.01
CA ARG A 38 -20.15 -3.39 9.44
C ARG A 38 -21.21 -3.53 10.51
N GLY A 39 -22.39 -2.98 10.24
CA GLY A 39 -23.49 -3.05 11.18
C GLY A 39 -23.39 -2.08 12.35
N ARG A 40 -22.36 -1.22 12.35
CA ARG A 40 -22.17 -0.27 13.45
C ARG A 40 -22.38 1.16 13.02
N CYS A 41 -22.78 1.36 11.79
CA CYS A 41 -23.11 2.69 11.29
C CYS A 41 -24.22 2.50 10.25
N SER A 42 -24.77 3.62 9.78
CA SER A 42 -25.84 3.55 8.80
C SER A 42 -25.29 2.97 7.50
N ASP A 43 -26.20 2.48 6.66
CA ASP A 43 -25.81 1.94 5.36
C ASP A 43 -25.12 3.01 4.52
N ASP A 44 -25.63 4.23 4.58
CA ASP A 44 -25.04 5.33 3.83
C ASP A 44 -23.61 5.60 4.29
N ASP A 45 -23.41 5.64 5.60
CA ASP A 45 -22.08 5.90 6.13
C ASP A 45 -21.14 4.76 5.83
N TYR A 46 -21.64 3.53 5.90
CA TYR A 46 -20.80 2.38 5.58
C TYR A 46 -20.34 2.45 4.12
N GLU A 47 -21.26 2.81 3.23
CA GLU A 47 -20.92 2.93 1.81
C GLU A 47 -19.86 4.00 1.59
N ARG A 48 -19.96 5.11 2.31
CA ARG A 48 -18.97 6.17 2.21
C ARG A 48 -17.62 5.71 2.71
N LEU A 49 -17.60 4.97 3.81
CA LEU A 49 -16.35 4.43 4.34
C LEU A 49 -15.75 3.42 3.36
N ARG A 50 -16.59 2.56 2.81
CA ARG A 50 -16.12 1.57 1.86
C ARG A 50 -15.46 2.23 0.66
N ARG A 51 -16.07 3.27 0.16
CA ARG A 51 -15.51 4.00 -0.97
C ARG A 51 -14.20 4.68 -0.58
N GLY A 52 -14.18 5.29 0.60
CA GLY A 52 -12.98 5.95 1.08
C GLY A 52 -11.82 4.98 1.27
N VAL A 53 -12.11 3.83 1.83
CA VAL A 53 -11.09 2.82 2.02
C VAL A 53 -10.56 2.35 0.66
N GLY A 54 -11.48 2.11 -0.29
CA GLY A 54 -11.06 1.67 -1.62
C GLY A 54 -10.14 2.68 -2.29
N LEU A 55 -10.50 3.97 -2.20
CA LEU A 55 -9.66 5.01 -2.77
C LEU A 55 -8.31 5.09 -2.06
N SER A 56 -8.33 4.96 -0.74
CA SER A 56 -7.09 5.02 0.03
C SER A 56 -6.16 3.86 -0.33
N ILE A 57 -6.72 2.67 -0.44
CA ILE A 57 -5.91 1.52 -0.81
C ILE A 57 -5.33 1.72 -2.21
N GLY A 58 -6.15 2.24 -3.13
CA GLY A 58 -5.65 2.54 -4.48
C GLY A 58 -4.48 3.51 -4.45
N ARG A 59 -4.57 4.53 -3.59
CA ARG A 59 -3.49 5.51 -3.49
C ARG A 59 -2.24 4.88 -2.88
N ILE A 60 -2.41 4.01 -1.91
CA ILE A 60 -1.25 3.31 -1.35
C ILE A 60 -0.56 2.50 -2.43
N GLN A 61 -1.34 1.82 -3.26
CA GLN A 61 -0.78 1.02 -4.33
C GLN A 61 -0.04 1.87 -5.36
N THR A 62 -0.63 2.98 -5.76
CA THR A 62 -0.04 3.79 -6.81
C THR A 62 1.03 4.74 -6.30
N GLU A 63 0.92 5.18 -5.06
CA GLU A 63 1.86 6.17 -4.55
C GLU A 63 3.02 5.57 -3.77
N LEU A 64 2.79 4.44 -3.12
CA LEU A 64 3.84 3.83 -2.32
C LEU A 64 4.39 2.58 -2.95
N LEU A 65 3.52 1.64 -3.29
CA LEU A 65 3.99 0.37 -3.81
C LEU A 65 4.59 0.51 -5.20
N ASP A 66 4.10 1.47 -5.98
CA ASP A 66 4.65 1.68 -7.30
C ASP A 66 6.11 2.12 -7.22
N VAL A 67 6.43 2.93 -6.22
CA VAL A 67 7.81 3.35 -6.02
C VAL A 67 8.69 2.13 -5.74
N VAL A 68 8.21 1.26 -4.86
CA VAL A 68 8.94 0.06 -4.49
C VAL A 68 9.14 -0.86 -5.69
N TYR A 69 8.07 -1.12 -6.42
CA TYR A 69 8.13 -2.09 -7.51
C TYR A 69 8.85 -1.54 -8.73
N SER A 70 8.89 -0.22 -8.88
CA SER A 70 9.68 0.37 -9.94
C SER A 70 11.17 0.20 -9.66
N ALA A 71 11.55 0.32 -8.40
CA ALA A 71 12.95 0.17 -8.02
C ALA A 71 13.35 -1.29 -7.92
N TYR A 72 12.45 -2.13 -7.42
CA TYR A 72 12.76 -3.53 -7.18
C TYR A 72 11.60 -4.41 -7.65
N PRO A 73 11.51 -4.65 -8.96
CA PRO A 73 10.40 -5.42 -9.51
C PRO A 73 10.25 -6.81 -8.91
N GLU A 74 11.33 -7.36 -8.40
CA GLU A 74 11.26 -8.71 -7.83
C GLU A 74 10.35 -8.77 -6.60
N LEU A 75 10.14 -7.65 -5.95
CA LEU A 75 9.24 -7.62 -4.80
C LEU A 75 7.79 -7.77 -5.23
N ASP A 76 7.47 -7.22 -6.39
CA ASP A 76 6.14 -7.37 -6.95
C ASP A 76 5.91 -8.79 -7.44
N GLU A 77 6.96 -9.39 -7.94
CA GLU A 77 6.92 -10.73 -8.46
C GLU A 77 6.46 -11.75 -7.44
N TRP A 78 6.85 -11.51 -6.20
CA TRP A 78 6.45 -12.38 -5.12
C TRP A 78 4.92 -12.43 -5.00
N ASN A 79 4.29 -11.28 -5.10
CA ASN A 79 2.84 -11.19 -5.07
C ASN A 79 2.20 -11.90 -6.23
N ASP A 80 2.73 -11.67 -7.41
CA ASP A 80 2.23 -12.31 -8.62
C ASP A 80 2.31 -13.81 -8.53
N GLY A 81 3.42 -14.31 -8.04
CA GLY A 81 3.60 -15.72 -7.93
C GLY A 81 2.58 -16.36 -7.01
N HIS A 82 2.21 -15.66 -5.98
CA HIS A 82 1.24 -16.19 -5.02
C HIS A 82 -0.18 -16.04 -5.51
N ALA A 83 -0.41 -15.04 -6.31
CA ALA A 83 -1.75 -14.83 -6.85
C ALA A 83 -2.04 -15.85 -7.93
N GLY A 84 -1.02 -16.25 -8.60
CA GLY A 84 -1.16 -17.20 -9.70
C GLY A 84 -1.31 -18.62 -9.22
#